data_5988ab1613c25c990cdc8f9465b2b1bb
#
_entry.id   5988ab1613c25c990cdc8f9465b2b1bb
#
_cell.length_a   1.000
_cell.length_b   1.000
_cell.length_c   1.000
_cell.angle_alpha   90.00
_cell.angle_beta   90.00
_cell.angle_gamma   90.00
#
_symmetry.space_group_name_H-M   'P 1'
#
loop_
_entity.id
_entity.type
_entity.pdbx_description
1 polymer ?
#
loop_
_entity_poly.entity_id
_entity_poly.type
_entity_poly.pdbx_seq_one_letter_code
_entity_poly.pdbx_strand_id
1 'polypeptide(L)'
;DKYYNKDITTGTQAFNYGMKHLRERCGDDMFIVESIAPLFPYQYANARRVSCDAWGEMWHTNYMMNSLSFGWWLDRVYAYNDPDHLVMGDRSEAENMSRITTGAVTGYFMIGDNLTTKGSYVGTEISQEKVKTYAVNERVNAVVRLGRSFRPAYGHKVSGSNRSVDLFTLETEDAYYIAYFNYDEGVKEGELTLNDLGIDPETISGGIECWSGNSVKVKEGRLSYNLPKHQAEIYHLYKK
;
A
#
# COMPACT_ATOMS: atom_id res chain seq x y z
N ASP A 1 -28.62 28.29 -13.84
CA ASP A 1 -29.06 27.03 -14.49
C ASP A 1 -27.86 26.21 -14.96
N LYS A 2 -27.19 25.52 -13.99
CA LYS A 2 -25.97 24.76 -14.30
C LYS A 2 -26.26 23.31 -14.75
N TYR A 3 -27.46 22.78 -14.41
CA TYR A 3 -27.76 21.37 -14.65
C TYR A 3 -28.98 21.21 -15.53
N TYR A 4 -28.97 20.21 -16.42
CA TYR A 4 -30.11 19.87 -17.28
C TYR A 4 -31.33 19.44 -16.44
N ASN A 5 -31.10 18.52 -15.48
CA ASN A 5 -32.12 18.13 -14.51
C ASN A 5 -32.28 19.25 -13.47
N LYS A 6 -33.47 19.85 -13.40
CA LYS A 6 -33.77 21.01 -12.54
C LYS A 6 -33.94 20.67 -11.07
N ASP A 7 -34.09 19.39 -10.74
CA ASP A 7 -34.13 18.91 -9.37
C ASP A 7 -32.70 18.86 -8.75
N ILE A 8 -31.67 18.93 -9.61
CA ILE A 8 -30.27 18.99 -9.21
C ILE A 8 -29.84 20.46 -9.09
N THR A 9 -29.54 20.89 -7.89
CA THR A 9 -29.22 22.30 -7.60
C THR A 9 -27.78 22.50 -7.13
N THR A 10 -27.11 21.43 -6.70
CA THR A 10 -25.72 21.47 -6.17
C THR A 10 -24.79 20.48 -6.87
N GLY A 11 -23.46 20.74 -6.79
CA GLY A 11 -22.44 19.84 -7.32
C GLY A 11 -22.47 18.46 -6.66
N THR A 12 -22.72 18.40 -5.38
CA THR A 12 -22.83 17.13 -4.64
C THR A 12 -24.04 16.30 -5.12
N GLN A 13 -25.18 16.94 -5.34
CA GLN A 13 -26.35 16.25 -5.91
C GLN A 13 -26.05 15.73 -7.32
N ALA A 14 -25.39 16.53 -8.16
CA ALA A 14 -25.00 16.11 -9.51
C ALA A 14 -24.03 14.92 -9.48
N PHE A 15 -23.02 14.97 -8.61
CA PHE A 15 -22.07 13.89 -8.43
C PHE A 15 -22.78 12.60 -7.99
N ASN A 16 -23.57 12.66 -6.94
CA ASN A 16 -24.29 11.50 -6.42
C ASN A 16 -25.27 10.92 -7.46
N TYR A 17 -25.94 11.77 -8.22
CA TYR A 17 -26.83 11.33 -9.30
C TYR A 17 -26.04 10.57 -10.39
N GLY A 18 -24.89 11.11 -10.81
CA GLY A 18 -24.02 10.48 -11.81
C GLY A 18 -23.45 9.15 -11.32
N MET A 19 -22.95 9.10 -10.10
CA MET A 19 -22.37 7.89 -9.50
C MET A 19 -23.43 6.80 -9.27
N LYS A 20 -24.63 7.18 -8.84
CA LYS A 20 -25.76 6.25 -8.73
C LYS A 20 -26.10 5.64 -10.08
N HIS A 21 -26.20 6.48 -11.12
CA HIS A 21 -26.47 6.03 -12.47
C HIS A 21 -25.37 5.08 -12.98
N LEU A 22 -24.10 5.41 -12.74
CA LEU A 22 -22.95 4.55 -13.08
C LEU A 22 -23.09 3.18 -12.40
N ARG A 23 -23.31 3.14 -11.09
CA ARG A 23 -23.45 1.89 -10.33
C ARG A 23 -24.63 1.04 -10.83
N GLU A 24 -25.79 1.65 -11.07
CA GLU A 24 -26.97 0.97 -11.59
C GLU A 24 -26.72 0.37 -12.98
N ARG A 25 -25.92 1.01 -13.83
CA ARG A 25 -25.58 0.52 -15.17
C ARG A 25 -24.50 -0.54 -15.19
N CYS A 26 -23.51 -0.44 -14.29
CA CYS A 26 -22.46 -1.42 -14.15
C CYS A 26 -22.93 -2.71 -13.45
N GLY A 27 -23.94 -2.61 -12.59
CA GLY A 27 -24.39 -3.71 -11.74
C GLY A 27 -23.47 -3.97 -10.56
N ASP A 28 -23.86 -4.86 -9.68
CA ASP A 28 -23.14 -5.12 -8.41
C ASP A 28 -21.84 -5.93 -8.60
N ASP A 29 -21.75 -6.69 -9.68
CA ASP A 29 -20.58 -7.53 -9.99
C ASP A 29 -19.40 -6.72 -10.55
N MET A 30 -19.61 -5.47 -10.95
CA MET A 30 -18.53 -4.62 -11.46
C MET A 30 -17.73 -4.03 -10.32
N PHE A 31 -16.40 -4.25 -10.35
CA PHE A 31 -15.47 -3.62 -9.44
C PHE A 31 -15.17 -2.19 -9.90
N ILE A 32 -15.57 -1.19 -9.11
CA ILE A 32 -15.38 0.23 -9.42
C ILE A 32 -14.30 0.79 -8.50
N VAL A 33 -13.26 1.36 -9.11
CA VAL A 33 -12.19 2.08 -8.43
C VAL A 33 -12.32 3.57 -8.74
N GLU A 34 -12.33 4.40 -7.73
CA GLU A 34 -12.34 5.85 -7.86
C GLU A 34 -10.92 6.41 -7.75
N SER A 35 -10.42 6.96 -8.83
CA SER A 35 -9.06 7.49 -8.92
C SER A 35 -8.93 8.90 -8.36
N ILE A 36 -9.78 9.82 -8.79
CA ILE A 36 -9.82 11.21 -8.32
C ILE A 36 -11.24 11.50 -7.84
N ALA A 37 -11.52 11.17 -6.60
CA ALA A 37 -12.86 11.23 -6.06
C ALA A 37 -12.91 11.97 -4.72
N PRO A 38 -14.06 12.57 -4.39
CA PRO A 38 -14.33 13.01 -3.03
C PRO A 38 -14.16 11.86 -2.04
N LEU A 39 -13.92 12.20 -0.77
CA LEU A 39 -13.59 11.20 0.26
C LEU A 39 -14.74 10.20 0.56
N PHE A 40 -15.98 10.57 0.34
CA PHE A 40 -17.13 9.86 0.90
C PHE A 40 -18.11 9.16 -0.07
N PRO A 41 -17.84 8.95 -1.36
CA PRO A 41 -18.80 8.23 -2.23
C PRO A 41 -18.68 6.70 -2.14
N TYR A 42 -18.31 6.15 -0.99
CA TYR A 42 -18.07 4.73 -0.75
C TYR A 42 -19.27 3.82 -1.12
N GLN A 43 -20.50 4.36 -1.11
CA GLN A 43 -21.70 3.62 -1.52
C GLN A 43 -21.74 3.30 -3.02
N TYR A 44 -20.88 3.92 -3.84
CA TYR A 44 -20.87 3.74 -5.29
C TYR A 44 -19.64 2.99 -5.80
N ALA A 45 -18.59 2.90 -5.01
CA ALA A 45 -17.32 2.31 -5.43
C ALA A 45 -16.80 1.26 -4.44
N ASN A 46 -15.98 0.36 -4.93
CA ASN A 46 -15.36 -0.71 -4.16
C ASN A 46 -14.01 -0.28 -3.58
N ALA A 47 -13.28 0.53 -4.32
CA ALA A 47 -11.98 1.03 -3.91
C ALA A 47 -11.82 2.51 -4.21
N ARG A 48 -10.93 3.17 -3.49
CA ARG A 48 -10.55 4.55 -3.69
C ARG A 48 -9.05 4.69 -3.69
N ARG A 49 -8.51 5.39 -4.67
CA ARG A 49 -7.09 5.72 -4.71
C ARG A 49 -6.74 6.70 -3.59
N VAL A 50 -5.75 6.34 -2.79
CA VAL A 50 -5.39 7.11 -1.58
C VAL A 50 -4.61 8.38 -1.88
N SER A 51 -3.99 8.49 -3.08
CA SER A 51 -3.07 9.56 -3.44
C SER A 51 -3.22 10.01 -4.89
N CYS A 52 -2.38 10.96 -5.31
CA CYS A 52 -2.16 11.29 -6.72
C CYS A 52 -1.45 10.14 -7.44
N ASP A 53 -1.24 10.30 -8.77
CA ASP A 53 -0.54 9.33 -9.60
C ASP A 53 0.83 9.00 -9.00
N ALA A 54 1.12 7.71 -8.86
CA ALA A 54 2.36 7.22 -8.28
C ALA A 54 3.08 6.29 -9.25
N TRP A 55 4.29 6.69 -9.64
CA TRP A 55 5.16 5.91 -10.52
C TRP A 55 6.19 5.11 -9.71
N GLY A 56 7.28 4.66 -10.33
CA GLY A 56 8.26 3.78 -9.68
C GLY A 56 9.24 4.47 -8.74
N GLU A 57 9.45 5.79 -8.84
CA GLU A 57 10.43 6.50 -8.03
C GLU A 57 10.08 6.50 -6.54
N MET A 58 11.12 6.47 -5.70
CA MET A 58 10.94 6.41 -4.25
C MET A 58 10.17 7.60 -3.67
N TRP A 59 10.30 8.79 -4.25
CA TRP A 59 9.54 9.94 -3.79
C TRP A 59 8.03 9.82 -4.07
N HIS A 60 7.62 9.11 -5.15
CA HIS A 60 6.22 8.76 -5.40
C HIS A 60 5.69 7.78 -4.35
N THR A 61 6.47 6.75 -4.05
CA THR A 61 6.16 5.81 -2.96
C THR A 61 5.98 6.56 -1.64
N ASN A 62 6.89 7.48 -1.32
CA ASN A 62 6.84 8.25 -0.09
C ASN A 62 5.56 9.11 0.01
N TYR A 63 5.22 9.93 -0.99
CA TYR A 63 4.03 10.77 -0.86
C TYR A 63 2.72 9.95 -0.88
N MET A 64 2.69 8.84 -1.61
CA MET A 64 1.55 7.93 -1.58
C MET A 64 1.36 7.34 -0.18
N MET A 65 2.45 6.84 0.44
CA MET A 65 2.43 6.34 1.80
C MET A 65 2.11 7.44 2.83
N ASN A 66 2.50 8.69 2.57
CA ASN A 66 2.08 9.83 3.39
C ASN A 66 0.56 10.01 3.36
N SER A 67 -0.06 9.89 2.20
CA SER A 67 -1.53 9.91 2.08
C SER A 67 -2.18 8.76 2.86
N LEU A 68 -1.60 7.55 2.81
CA LEU A 68 -2.07 6.42 3.60
C LEU A 68 -1.91 6.66 5.10
N SER A 69 -0.85 7.33 5.53
CA SER A 69 -0.62 7.66 6.95
C SER A 69 -1.79 8.43 7.57
N PHE A 70 -2.51 9.21 6.77
CA PHE A 70 -3.70 9.95 7.19
C PHE A 70 -5.02 9.31 6.76
N GLY A 71 -5.00 8.45 5.74
CA GLY A 71 -6.19 7.83 5.14
C GLY A 71 -6.38 6.34 5.44
N TRP A 72 -5.52 5.71 6.25
CA TRP A 72 -5.57 4.28 6.56
C TRP A 72 -6.92 3.82 7.14
N TRP A 73 -7.59 4.68 7.90
CA TRP A 73 -8.89 4.42 8.53
C TRP A 73 -10.05 4.23 7.53
N LEU A 74 -9.81 4.54 6.24
CA LEU A 74 -10.76 4.23 5.16
C LEU A 74 -10.82 2.74 4.83
N ASP A 75 -9.90 1.92 5.39
CA ASP A 75 -10.03 0.47 5.40
C ASP A 75 -11.38 0.08 5.99
N ARG A 76 -12.15 -0.74 5.30
CA ARG A 76 -13.53 -1.15 5.63
C ARG A 76 -14.63 -0.09 5.38
N VAL A 77 -14.30 1.16 5.12
CA VAL A 77 -15.25 2.13 4.53
C VAL A 77 -15.38 1.85 3.05
N TYR A 78 -14.24 1.81 2.34
CA TYR A 78 -14.10 1.13 1.05
C TYR A 78 -13.64 -0.31 1.28
N ALA A 79 -13.89 -1.21 0.34
CA ALA A 79 -13.34 -2.57 0.41
C ALA A 79 -11.81 -2.54 0.35
N TYR A 80 -11.22 -1.61 -0.42
CA TYR A 80 -9.77 -1.48 -0.57
C TYR A 80 -9.31 -0.02 -0.67
N ASN A 81 -8.13 0.24 -0.13
CA ASN A 81 -7.35 1.44 -0.40
C ASN A 81 -6.42 1.18 -1.60
N ASP A 82 -6.59 1.94 -2.67
CA ASP A 82 -5.79 1.78 -3.89
C ASP A 82 -4.51 2.63 -3.83
N PRO A 83 -3.30 2.02 -3.88
CA PRO A 83 -2.03 2.73 -3.86
C PRO A 83 -1.63 3.30 -5.23
N ASP A 84 -2.57 3.32 -6.20
CA ASP A 84 -2.30 3.50 -7.61
C ASP A 84 -1.57 2.31 -8.25
N HIS A 85 -1.39 2.33 -9.54
CA HIS A 85 -0.71 1.28 -10.26
C HIS A 85 0.75 1.12 -9.80
N LEU A 86 1.17 -0.12 -9.66
CA LEU A 86 2.53 -0.47 -9.26
C LEU A 86 3.41 -0.51 -10.51
N VAL A 87 4.28 0.49 -10.66
CA VAL A 87 5.19 0.64 -11.79
C VAL A 87 6.61 0.34 -11.33
N MET A 88 7.26 -0.60 -11.98
CA MET A 88 8.64 -1.01 -11.69
C MET A 88 9.63 -0.43 -12.69
N GLY A 89 9.33 -0.52 -13.98
CA GLY A 89 10.11 0.09 -15.05
C GLY A 89 11.63 -0.16 -14.93
N ASP A 90 12.41 0.90 -15.09
CA ASP A 90 13.87 0.91 -15.01
C ASP A 90 14.43 1.21 -13.60
N ARG A 91 13.58 1.12 -12.57
CA ARG A 91 13.96 1.42 -11.18
C ARG A 91 14.89 0.36 -10.58
N SER A 92 15.57 0.74 -9.51
CA SER A 92 16.40 -0.18 -8.74
C SER A 92 15.58 -1.31 -8.12
N GLU A 93 16.24 -2.37 -7.74
CA GLU A 93 15.63 -3.48 -6.99
C GLU A 93 14.93 -3.01 -5.71
N ALA A 94 15.61 -2.18 -4.94
CA ALA A 94 15.10 -1.63 -3.68
C ALA A 94 13.83 -0.79 -3.90
N GLU A 95 13.80 0.08 -4.92
CA GLU A 95 12.61 0.85 -5.27
C GLU A 95 11.45 -0.05 -5.71
N ASN A 96 11.74 -1.12 -6.48
CA ASN A 96 10.73 -2.08 -6.89
C ASN A 96 10.14 -2.83 -5.69
N MET A 97 10.98 -3.31 -4.77
CA MET A 97 10.52 -3.93 -3.53
C MET A 97 9.65 -2.97 -2.71
N SER A 98 10.07 -1.71 -2.57
CA SER A 98 9.29 -0.69 -1.88
C SER A 98 7.96 -0.42 -2.57
N ARG A 99 7.95 -0.30 -3.90
CA ARG A 99 6.71 -0.04 -4.64
C ARG A 99 5.72 -1.20 -4.53
N ILE A 100 6.17 -2.44 -4.63
CA ILE A 100 5.34 -3.64 -4.41
C ILE A 100 4.85 -3.72 -2.96
N THR A 101 5.71 -3.36 -1.99
CA THR A 101 5.33 -3.34 -0.58
C THR A 101 4.15 -2.38 -0.31
N THR A 102 4.00 -1.28 -1.08
CA THR A 102 2.82 -0.42 -0.94
C THR A 102 1.52 -1.16 -1.22
N GLY A 103 1.51 -2.06 -2.19
CA GLY A 103 0.36 -2.92 -2.46
C GLY A 103 0.04 -3.87 -1.31
N ALA A 104 1.08 -4.41 -0.65
CA ALA A 104 0.89 -5.23 0.54
C ALA A 104 0.30 -4.42 1.70
N VAL A 105 0.82 -3.21 1.92
CA VAL A 105 0.37 -2.32 3.01
C VAL A 105 -1.04 -1.79 2.79
N THR A 106 -1.48 -1.64 1.56
CA THR A 106 -2.85 -1.19 1.23
C THR A 106 -3.84 -2.33 1.04
N GLY A 107 -3.34 -3.57 0.87
CA GLY A 107 -4.19 -4.74 0.58
C GLY A 107 -4.77 -4.73 -0.83
N TYR A 108 -4.18 -3.98 -1.76
CA TYR A 108 -4.60 -3.87 -3.14
C TYR A 108 -3.41 -3.87 -4.10
N PHE A 109 -3.53 -4.61 -5.22
CA PHE A 109 -2.41 -4.85 -6.11
C PHE A 109 -2.83 -4.72 -7.58
N MET A 110 -2.28 -3.73 -8.26
CA MET A 110 -2.51 -3.50 -9.69
C MET A 110 -1.19 -3.13 -10.38
N ILE A 111 -0.72 -3.98 -11.30
CA ILE A 111 0.48 -3.69 -12.08
C ILE A 111 0.17 -2.67 -13.16
N GLY A 112 0.98 -1.62 -13.23
CA GLY A 112 0.86 -0.53 -14.19
C GLY A 112 1.87 -0.56 -15.32
N ASP A 113 2.87 -1.45 -15.27
CA ASP A 113 3.84 -1.60 -16.34
C ASP A 113 3.22 -2.15 -17.63
N ASN A 114 3.76 -1.72 -18.76
CA ASN A 114 3.41 -2.30 -20.05
C ASN A 114 4.12 -3.66 -20.22
N LEU A 115 3.36 -4.73 -20.15
CA LEU A 115 3.86 -6.11 -20.27
C LEU A 115 3.73 -6.67 -21.69
N THR A 116 3.32 -5.85 -22.66
CA THR A 116 3.25 -6.29 -24.07
C THR A 116 4.63 -6.26 -24.71
N THR A 117 4.78 -6.94 -25.85
CA THR A 117 6.03 -6.94 -26.64
C THR A 117 6.18 -5.70 -27.52
N LYS A 118 5.19 -4.82 -27.54
CA LYS A 118 5.15 -3.61 -28.36
C LYS A 118 4.67 -2.43 -27.52
N GLY A 119 5.37 -1.32 -27.60
CA GLY A 119 4.97 -0.07 -26.97
C GLY A 119 6.17 0.77 -26.58
N SER A 120 5.92 2.06 -26.41
CA SER A 120 6.95 3.07 -26.09
C SER A 120 7.09 3.35 -24.60
N TYR A 121 6.32 2.69 -23.76
CA TYR A 121 6.35 2.95 -22.33
C TYR A 121 7.31 2.00 -21.65
N VAL A 122 8.39 2.54 -21.16
CA VAL A 122 9.50 1.92 -20.41
C VAL A 122 9.75 0.44 -20.76
N GLY A 123 10.84 0.17 -21.43
CA GLY A 123 11.43 -1.13 -21.75
C GLY A 123 10.62 -2.37 -21.40
N THR A 124 9.70 -2.75 -22.28
CA THR A 124 8.73 -3.83 -22.05
C THR A 124 9.37 -5.15 -21.58
N GLU A 125 10.57 -5.46 -22.05
CA GLU A 125 11.33 -6.64 -21.61
C GLU A 125 11.80 -6.50 -20.16
N ILE A 126 12.30 -5.32 -19.80
CA ILE A 126 12.73 -5.00 -18.43
C ILE A 126 11.53 -5.09 -17.47
N SER A 127 10.38 -4.51 -17.85
CA SER A 127 9.17 -4.58 -17.04
C SER A 127 8.68 -6.01 -16.85
N GLN A 128 8.68 -6.83 -17.90
CA GLN A 128 8.30 -8.24 -17.81
C GLN A 128 9.20 -9.02 -16.86
N GLU A 129 10.51 -8.81 -16.93
CA GLU A 129 11.48 -9.47 -16.07
C GLU A 129 11.28 -9.06 -14.60
N LYS A 130 11.11 -7.76 -14.35
CA LYS A 130 10.89 -7.24 -12.99
C LYS A 130 9.56 -7.71 -12.39
N VAL A 131 8.48 -7.73 -13.17
CA VAL A 131 7.20 -8.29 -12.71
C VAL A 131 7.36 -9.76 -12.33
N LYS A 132 8.06 -10.57 -13.15
CA LYS A 132 8.35 -11.97 -12.83
C LYS A 132 9.23 -12.14 -11.59
N THR A 133 10.07 -11.17 -11.29
CA THR A 133 10.99 -11.23 -10.13
C THR A 133 10.30 -10.76 -8.85
N TYR A 134 9.63 -9.61 -8.89
CA TYR A 134 9.15 -8.95 -7.66
C TYR A 134 7.65 -9.14 -7.40
N ALA A 135 6.82 -9.06 -8.44
CA ALA A 135 5.37 -9.11 -8.27
C ALA A 135 4.79 -10.51 -8.02
N VAL A 136 5.61 -11.55 -8.20
CA VAL A 136 5.20 -12.96 -7.97
C VAL A 136 5.72 -13.54 -6.65
N ASN A 137 6.31 -12.73 -5.76
CA ASN A 137 6.73 -13.22 -4.46
C ASN A 137 5.52 -13.68 -3.65
N GLU A 138 5.41 -14.99 -3.41
CA GLU A 138 4.22 -15.60 -2.79
C GLU A 138 3.99 -15.12 -1.36
N ARG A 139 5.05 -14.84 -0.59
CA ARG A 139 4.93 -14.38 0.80
C ARG A 139 4.40 -12.96 0.85
N VAL A 140 4.91 -12.06 -0.01
CA VAL A 140 4.41 -10.70 -0.12
C VAL A 140 2.96 -10.71 -0.64
N ASN A 141 2.66 -11.54 -1.64
CA ASN A 141 1.32 -11.69 -2.18
C ASN A 141 0.33 -12.28 -1.17
N ALA A 142 0.78 -13.13 -0.24
CA ALA A 142 -0.05 -13.60 0.86
C ALA A 142 -0.50 -12.44 1.76
N VAL A 143 0.39 -11.48 2.02
CA VAL A 143 0.05 -10.25 2.77
C VAL A 143 -0.96 -9.40 2.00
N VAL A 144 -0.77 -9.20 0.68
CA VAL A 144 -1.74 -8.49 -0.18
C VAL A 144 -3.14 -9.12 -0.08
N ARG A 145 -3.21 -10.47 -0.13
CA ARG A 145 -4.48 -11.22 -0.08
C ARG A 145 -5.24 -11.11 1.24
N LEU A 146 -4.64 -10.56 2.29
CA LEU A 146 -5.37 -10.19 3.51
C LEU A 146 -6.44 -9.13 3.20
N GLY A 147 -6.25 -8.36 2.13
CA GLY A 147 -7.19 -7.32 1.70
C GLY A 147 -7.40 -6.25 2.78
N ARG A 148 -6.37 -5.92 3.53
CA ARG A 148 -6.41 -5.00 4.67
C ARG A 148 -5.33 -3.93 4.54
N SER A 149 -5.70 -2.70 4.89
CA SER A 149 -4.71 -1.64 5.05
C SER A 149 -4.01 -1.73 6.40
N PHE A 150 -2.69 -1.58 6.38
CA PHE A 150 -1.91 -1.36 7.57
C PHE A 150 -2.18 0.04 8.12
N ARG A 151 -2.00 0.20 9.41
CA ARG A 151 -2.05 1.49 10.09
C ARG A 151 -0.63 2.01 10.36
N PRO A 152 -0.40 3.33 10.36
CA PRO A 152 0.88 3.89 10.79
C PRO A 152 1.15 3.52 12.23
N ALA A 153 2.40 3.18 12.55
CA ALA A 153 2.80 2.93 13.93
C ALA A 153 2.85 4.25 14.70
N TYR A 154 2.09 4.33 15.78
CA TYR A 154 2.05 5.52 16.61
C TYR A 154 3.37 5.69 17.39
N GLY A 155 3.79 6.94 17.54
CA GLY A 155 5.04 7.30 18.21
C GLY A 155 6.23 7.47 17.27
N HIS A 156 6.17 6.99 16.03
CA HIS A 156 7.18 7.29 15.02
C HIS A 156 6.99 8.70 14.48
N LYS A 157 8.03 9.51 14.56
CA LYS A 157 7.98 10.90 14.09
C LYS A 157 7.95 10.94 12.57
N VAL A 158 6.94 11.62 12.04
CA VAL A 158 6.96 12.07 10.65
C VAL A 158 8.03 13.15 10.52
N SER A 159 9.09 12.90 9.78
CA SER A 159 10.16 13.88 9.58
C SER A 159 9.87 14.73 8.35
N GLY A 160 9.48 16.00 8.58
CA GLY A 160 9.24 16.98 7.51
C GLY A 160 7.80 16.97 6.97
N SER A 161 7.43 18.06 6.29
CA SER A 161 6.03 18.37 5.92
C SER A 161 5.41 17.46 4.86
N ASN A 162 6.21 16.71 4.10
CA ASN A 162 5.75 15.84 3.01
C ASN A 162 6.27 14.41 3.14
N ARG A 163 6.83 14.03 4.29
CA ARG A 163 7.40 12.71 4.51
C ARG A 163 6.39 11.80 5.17
N SER A 164 6.22 10.61 4.62
CA SER A 164 5.42 9.55 5.23
C SER A 164 5.99 9.10 6.56
N VAL A 165 5.14 8.55 7.40
CA VAL A 165 5.55 7.56 8.40
C VAL A 165 6.28 6.44 7.65
N ASP A 166 7.36 5.95 8.20
CA ASP A 166 8.16 4.89 7.60
C ASP A 166 7.77 3.48 8.08
N LEU A 167 6.98 3.39 9.14
CA LEU A 167 6.60 2.16 9.79
C LEU A 167 5.08 2.00 9.86
N PHE A 168 4.60 0.84 9.40
CA PHE A 168 3.18 0.47 9.38
C PHE A 168 2.98 -0.91 9.98
N THR A 169 1.85 -1.11 10.66
CA THR A 169 1.53 -2.38 11.33
C THR A 169 0.13 -2.86 10.95
N LEU A 170 -0.04 -4.18 10.91
CA LEU A 170 -1.33 -4.83 10.82
C LEU A 170 -1.35 -6.00 11.80
N GLU A 171 -2.43 -6.12 12.53
CA GLU A 171 -2.71 -7.27 13.39
C GLU A 171 -3.84 -8.10 12.80
N THR A 172 -3.64 -9.41 12.78
CA THR A 172 -4.65 -10.42 12.47
C THR A 172 -4.87 -11.32 13.69
N GLU A 173 -5.75 -12.31 13.57
CA GLU A 173 -5.99 -13.26 14.65
C GLU A 173 -4.73 -14.07 15.01
N ASP A 174 -3.96 -14.46 14.01
CA ASP A 174 -2.82 -15.39 14.08
C ASP A 174 -1.44 -14.74 13.91
N ALA A 175 -1.37 -13.46 13.57
CA ALA A 175 -0.10 -12.81 13.27
C ALA A 175 -0.10 -11.29 13.49
N TYR A 176 1.14 -10.75 13.61
CA TYR A 176 1.43 -9.33 13.41
C TYR A 176 2.28 -9.16 12.15
N TYR A 177 1.99 -8.11 11.40
CA TYR A 177 2.77 -7.70 10.24
C TYR A 177 3.33 -6.31 10.49
N ILE A 178 4.61 -6.13 10.14
CA ILE A 178 5.30 -4.84 10.24
C ILE A 178 5.89 -4.54 8.87
N ALA A 179 5.50 -3.44 8.24
CA ALA A 179 6.13 -2.96 7.01
C ALA A 179 6.99 -1.73 7.35
N TYR A 180 8.25 -1.77 6.97
CA TYR A 180 9.21 -0.72 7.27
C TYR A 180 9.88 -0.23 5.98
N PHE A 181 9.81 1.08 5.74
CA PHE A 181 10.33 1.73 4.54
C PHE A 181 11.57 2.55 4.87
N ASN A 182 12.57 2.45 4.03
CA ASN A 182 13.69 3.38 4.03
C ASN A 182 13.54 4.38 2.88
N TYR A 183 13.11 5.59 3.17
CA TYR A 183 12.98 6.68 2.19
C TYR A 183 14.28 7.47 2.01
N ASP A 184 15.33 7.15 2.76
CA ASP A 184 16.59 7.89 2.80
C ASP A 184 17.60 7.39 1.78
N GLU A 185 18.60 8.24 1.50
CA GLU A 185 19.69 7.96 0.56
C GLU A 185 20.76 7.00 1.14
N GLY A 186 20.70 6.70 2.41
CA GLY A 186 21.63 5.80 3.12
C GLY A 186 20.98 4.51 3.62
N VAL A 187 21.80 3.63 4.16
CA VAL A 187 21.33 2.44 4.88
C VAL A 187 20.69 2.87 6.20
N LYS A 188 19.60 2.23 6.56
CA LYS A 188 18.89 2.39 7.82
C LYS A 188 18.97 1.09 8.59
N GLU A 189 19.68 1.10 9.72
CA GLU A 189 19.87 -0.09 10.54
C GLU A 189 19.59 0.20 12.02
N GLY A 190 19.19 -0.84 12.75
CA GLY A 190 18.88 -0.72 14.18
C GLY A 190 17.95 -1.81 14.68
N GLU A 191 17.23 -1.48 15.74
CA GLU A 191 16.27 -2.38 16.37
C GLU A 191 14.93 -1.68 16.58
N LEU A 192 13.83 -2.38 16.31
CA LEU A 192 12.46 -1.99 16.64
C LEU A 192 12.09 -2.61 18.00
N THR A 193 11.63 -1.77 18.92
CA THR A 193 11.04 -2.26 20.19
C THR A 193 9.56 -2.59 19.91
N LEU A 194 9.19 -3.86 20.03
CA LEU A 194 7.83 -4.32 19.68
C LEU A 194 6.74 -3.70 20.57
N ASN A 195 7.03 -3.49 21.84
CA ASN A 195 6.10 -2.82 22.75
C ASN A 195 5.75 -1.39 22.29
N ASP A 196 6.68 -0.66 21.67
CA ASP A 196 6.43 0.69 21.13
C ASP A 196 5.46 0.64 19.94
N LEU A 197 5.32 -0.52 19.29
CA LEU A 197 4.39 -0.78 18.20
C LEU A 197 3.04 -1.35 18.69
N GLY A 198 2.89 -1.53 20.00
CA GLY A 198 1.73 -2.17 20.61
C GLY A 198 1.68 -3.68 20.41
N ILE A 199 2.83 -4.30 20.16
CA ILE A 199 2.99 -5.75 19.99
C ILE A 199 3.63 -6.32 21.25
N ASP A 200 2.94 -7.24 21.94
CA ASP A 200 3.49 -7.95 23.09
C ASP A 200 4.47 -9.04 22.62
N PRO A 201 5.78 -8.90 22.90
CA PRO A 201 6.78 -9.87 22.47
C PRO A 201 6.55 -11.29 23.01
N GLU A 202 5.91 -11.42 24.18
CA GLU A 202 5.63 -12.71 24.80
C GLU A 202 4.62 -13.54 24.01
N THR A 203 3.82 -12.89 23.16
CA THR A 203 2.84 -13.54 22.28
C THR A 203 3.44 -14.07 20.98
N ILE A 204 4.70 -13.77 20.69
CA ILE A 204 5.36 -14.15 19.44
C ILE A 204 5.99 -15.53 19.56
N SER A 205 5.71 -16.40 18.59
CA SER A 205 6.33 -17.73 18.47
C SER A 205 7.50 -17.78 17.48
N GLY A 206 7.59 -16.83 16.57
CA GLY A 206 8.62 -16.72 15.53
C GLY A 206 8.21 -15.77 14.42
N GLY A 207 8.94 -15.74 13.33
CA GLY A 207 8.59 -14.90 12.19
C GLY A 207 9.54 -15.05 11.01
N ILE A 208 9.18 -14.40 9.92
CA ILE A 208 9.97 -14.31 8.68
C ILE A 208 10.00 -12.88 8.17
N GLU A 209 11.04 -12.53 7.42
CA GLU A 209 11.04 -11.39 6.52
C GLU A 209 10.49 -11.87 5.16
N CYS A 210 9.42 -11.21 4.67
CA CYS A 210 8.63 -11.74 3.55
C CYS A 210 9.35 -11.71 2.21
N TRP A 211 10.24 -10.74 1.96
CA TRP A 211 10.96 -10.68 0.69
C TRP A 211 11.97 -11.80 0.56
N SER A 212 12.83 -11.98 1.54
CA SER A 212 13.88 -13.00 1.55
C SER A 212 13.37 -14.38 1.97
N GLY A 213 12.35 -14.44 2.80
CA GLY A 213 11.91 -15.66 3.49
C GLY A 213 12.78 -16.06 4.67
N ASN A 214 13.75 -15.23 5.03
CA ASN A 214 14.63 -15.51 6.16
C ASN A 214 13.87 -15.45 7.48
N SER A 215 14.18 -16.39 8.38
CA SER A 215 13.65 -16.36 9.73
C SER A 215 14.16 -15.12 10.47
N VAL A 216 13.25 -14.43 11.15
CA VAL A 216 13.59 -13.33 12.05
C VAL A 216 13.45 -13.78 13.50
N LYS A 217 14.30 -13.20 14.35
CA LYS A 217 14.30 -13.50 15.78
C LYS A 217 13.96 -12.23 16.56
N VAL A 218 13.00 -12.37 17.45
CA VAL A 218 12.74 -11.36 18.48
C VAL A 218 13.62 -11.69 19.69
N LYS A 219 14.49 -10.77 20.08
CA LYS A 219 15.34 -10.88 21.25
C LYS A 219 15.00 -9.76 22.23
N GLU A 220 14.67 -10.10 23.46
CA GLU A 220 14.36 -9.12 24.51
C GLU A 220 13.32 -8.08 24.05
N GLY A 221 12.30 -8.52 23.31
CA GLY A 221 11.24 -7.67 22.77
C GLY A 221 11.65 -6.79 21.61
N ARG A 222 12.80 -7.04 20.97
CA ARG A 222 13.36 -6.27 19.87
C ARG A 222 13.50 -7.08 18.60
N LEU A 223 13.27 -6.42 17.47
CA LEU A 223 13.44 -6.92 16.12
C LEU A 223 14.52 -6.09 15.42
N SER A 224 15.64 -6.71 15.05
CA SER A 224 16.72 -6.06 14.30
C SER A 224 16.33 -5.89 12.83
N TYR A 225 16.72 -4.76 12.23
CA TYR A 225 16.53 -4.48 10.82
C TYR A 225 17.79 -3.87 10.18
N ASN A 226 17.93 -4.09 8.88
CA ASN A 226 18.97 -3.47 8.06
C ASN A 226 18.38 -3.23 6.65
N LEU A 227 17.89 -2.00 6.42
CA LEU A 227 17.25 -1.61 5.18
C LEU A 227 18.22 -0.82 4.30
N PRO A 228 18.64 -1.37 3.18
CA PRO A 228 19.35 -0.59 2.16
C PRO A 228 18.58 0.67 1.77
N LYS A 229 19.30 1.61 1.14
CA LYS A 229 18.69 2.79 0.52
C LYS A 229 17.46 2.41 -0.30
N HIS A 230 16.35 3.11 -0.09
CA HIS A 230 15.10 3.00 -0.84
C HIS A 230 14.40 1.63 -0.77
N GLN A 231 14.80 0.76 0.16
CA GLN A 231 14.19 -0.55 0.35
C GLN A 231 13.08 -0.53 1.39
N ALA A 232 12.09 -1.40 1.21
CA ALA A 232 11.12 -1.75 2.24
C ALA A 232 11.20 -3.25 2.55
N GLU A 233 10.93 -3.57 3.82
CA GLU A 233 10.80 -4.95 4.31
C GLU A 233 9.42 -5.16 4.92
N ILE A 234 8.96 -6.41 4.91
CA ILE A 234 7.74 -6.85 5.58
C ILE A 234 8.08 -7.99 6.50
N TYR A 235 7.89 -7.79 7.79
CA TYR A 235 8.03 -8.82 8.80
C TYR A 235 6.67 -9.42 9.11
N HIS A 236 6.58 -10.75 9.04
CA HIS A 236 5.42 -11.54 9.43
C HIS A 236 5.78 -12.28 10.72
N LEU A 237 5.22 -11.85 11.84
CA LEU A 237 5.46 -12.40 13.17
C LEU A 237 4.27 -13.27 13.57
N TYR A 238 4.53 -14.55 13.82
CA TYR A 238 3.50 -15.52 14.19
C TYR A 238 3.13 -15.39 15.67
N LYS A 239 1.85 -15.39 15.97
CA LYS A 239 1.34 -15.50 17.33
C LYS A 239 1.48 -16.95 17.84
N LYS A 240 1.53 -17.11 19.17
CA LYS A 240 1.52 -18.42 19.85
C LYS A 240 0.13 -19.04 19.80
#